data_a262d47ee66995b503965c770ac0cfbc
#
_entry.id   a262d47ee66995b503965c770ac0cfbc
#
_cell.length_a   1.000
_cell.length_b   1.000
_cell.length_c   1.000
_cell.angle_alpha   90.00
_cell.angle_beta   90.00
_cell.angle_gamma   90.00
#
_symmetry.space_group_name_H-M   'P 1'
#
loop_
_entity.id
_entity.type
_entity.pdbx_description
1 polymer ?
#
loop_
_entity_poly.entity_id
_entity_poly.type
_entity_poly.pdbx_seq_one_letter_code
_entity_poly.pdbx_strand_id
1 'polypeptide(L)'
;PAEPPEHNDHGEVKDMEIKTKDDLRKAYPDMVAQIENDAAVAERTRIQEIEAITIPGTEDQAEEAKFTKPVDSASYAKTVIANMKAKQQTQSKTYLAQAQAAAQNSGANAIGNPPPADVEPENAKGNALLDAIHKVNGVK
;
A
#
# COMPACT_ATOMS: atom_id res chain seq x y z
N PRO A 1 -70.31 -19.15 -17.39
CA PRO A 1 -68.88 -18.99 -17.31
C PRO A 1 -68.55 -18.30 -16.00
N ALA A 2 -67.76 -19.03 -15.18
CA ALA A 2 -67.33 -18.56 -13.86
C ALA A 2 -66.20 -17.54 -14.04
N GLU A 3 -66.32 -16.37 -13.45
CA GLU A 3 -65.26 -15.41 -13.32
C GLU A 3 -64.14 -15.99 -12.42
N PRO A 4 -62.84 -15.82 -12.79
CA PRO A 4 -61.76 -16.22 -11.95
C PRO A 4 -61.71 -15.32 -10.70
N PRO A 5 -61.37 -15.86 -9.51
CA PRO A 5 -61.27 -15.06 -8.31
C PRO A 5 -60.14 -14.05 -8.47
N GLU A 6 -60.48 -12.77 -8.34
CA GLU A 6 -59.55 -11.68 -8.19
C GLU A 6 -58.85 -11.82 -6.84
N HIS A 7 -57.68 -12.48 -6.81
CA HIS A 7 -56.76 -12.39 -5.72
C HIS A 7 -55.99 -11.06 -5.79
N ASN A 8 -56.65 -9.99 -5.41
CA ASN A 8 -55.99 -8.78 -4.94
C ASN A 8 -55.78 -8.91 -3.44
N ASP A 9 -54.86 -9.79 -3.04
CA ASP A 9 -54.24 -9.71 -1.73
C ASP A 9 -53.01 -8.79 -1.83
N HIS A 10 -53.24 -7.54 -2.19
CA HIS A 10 -52.38 -6.46 -1.74
C HIS A 10 -52.79 -6.18 -0.31
N GLY A 11 -52.16 -6.91 0.61
CA GLY A 11 -52.27 -6.60 2.04
C GLY A 11 -52.13 -5.09 2.20
N GLU A 12 -53.15 -4.47 2.76
CA GLU A 12 -53.20 -3.05 3.13
C GLU A 12 -51.84 -2.68 3.74
N VAL A 13 -50.97 -2.06 2.98
CA VAL A 13 -49.89 -1.28 3.51
C VAL A 13 -50.57 -0.09 4.15
N LYS A 14 -51.05 -0.28 5.41
CA LYS A 14 -51.46 0.84 6.22
C LYS A 14 -50.35 1.85 6.07
N ASP A 15 -50.71 3.11 5.84
CA ASP A 15 -49.82 4.27 5.87
C ASP A 15 -49.11 4.32 7.24
N MET A 16 -48.18 3.41 7.45
CA MET A 16 -47.39 3.37 8.65
C MET A 16 -46.28 4.37 8.43
N GLU A 17 -46.41 5.54 9.01
CA GLU A 17 -45.40 6.58 8.98
C GLU A 17 -44.12 6.05 9.64
N ILE A 18 -43.14 5.68 8.80
CA ILE A 18 -41.86 5.11 9.23
C ILE A 18 -40.97 6.27 9.67
N LYS A 19 -40.88 6.50 10.97
CA LYS A 19 -40.03 7.55 11.56
C LYS A 19 -38.81 6.98 12.29
N THR A 20 -38.85 5.72 12.68
CA THR A 20 -37.81 5.08 13.48
C THR A 20 -37.35 3.78 12.82
N LYS A 21 -36.16 3.30 13.23
CA LYS A 21 -35.64 1.98 12.83
C LYS A 21 -36.58 0.85 13.28
N ASP A 22 -37.25 1.02 14.41
CA ASP A 22 -38.19 0.03 14.93
C ASP A 22 -39.48 -0.02 14.10
N ASP A 23 -39.95 1.11 13.59
CA ASP A 23 -41.08 1.15 12.68
C ASP A 23 -40.74 0.45 11.37
N LEU A 24 -39.52 0.69 10.83
CA LEU A 24 -39.03 0.02 9.62
C LEU A 24 -38.92 -1.50 9.83
N ARG A 25 -38.42 -1.93 10.99
CA ARG A 25 -38.29 -3.36 11.35
C ARG A 25 -39.64 -4.06 11.45
N LYS A 26 -40.64 -3.36 11.96
CA LYS A 26 -42.02 -3.87 12.08
C LYS A 26 -42.71 -3.93 10.72
N ALA A 27 -42.50 -2.91 9.88
CA ALA A 27 -43.12 -2.84 8.55
C ALA A 27 -42.51 -3.81 7.53
N TYR A 28 -41.18 -3.97 7.58
CA TYR A 28 -40.40 -4.74 6.61
C TYR A 28 -39.35 -5.64 7.26
N PRO A 29 -39.73 -6.62 8.08
CA PRO A 29 -38.82 -7.42 8.89
C PRO A 29 -37.79 -8.18 8.04
N ASP A 30 -38.22 -8.82 6.96
CA ASP A 30 -37.36 -9.62 6.09
C ASP A 30 -36.34 -8.76 5.35
N MET A 31 -36.78 -7.60 4.85
CA MET A 31 -35.89 -6.66 4.16
C MET A 31 -34.84 -6.10 5.11
N VAL A 32 -35.22 -5.75 6.34
CA VAL A 32 -34.28 -5.25 7.35
C VAL A 32 -33.28 -6.34 7.73
N ALA A 33 -33.77 -7.58 7.93
CA ALA A 33 -32.88 -8.71 8.23
C ALA A 33 -31.86 -8.97 7.10
N GLN A 34 -32.28 -8.84 5.85
CA GLN A 34 -31.39 -8.97 4.70
C GLN A 34 -30.35 -7.85 4.68
N ILE A 35 -30.75 -6.58 4.85
CA ILE A 35 -29.82 -5.44 4.90
C ILE A 35 -28.79 -5.62 6.02
N GLU A 36 -29.25 -6.05 7.22
CA GLU A 36 -28.36 -6.28 8.37
C GLU A 36 -27.36 -7.42 8.09
N ASN A 37 -27.82 -8.49 7.45
CA ASN A 37 -26.94 -9.60 7.06
C ASN A 37 -25.93 -9.18 5.98
N ASP A 38 -26.36 -8.46 4.95
CA ASP A 38 -25.49 -7.97 3.88
C ASP A 38 -24.44 -7.01 4.45
N ALA A 39 -24.82 -6.13 5.36
CA ALA A 39 -23.89 -5.24 6.05
C ALA A 39 -22.85 -6.02 6.88
N ALA A 40 -23.31 -7.05 7.60
CA ALA A 40 -22.40 -7.91 8.38
C ALA A 40 -21.43 -8.69 7.52
N VAL A 41 -21.88 -9.19 6.37
CA VAL A 41 -21.02 -9.88 5.39
C VAL A 41 -20.01 -8.93 4.78
N ALA A 42 -20.45 -7.74 4.35
CA ALA A 42 -19.57 -6.70 3.79
C ALA A 42 -18.48 -6.29 4.80
N GLU A 43 -18.82 -6.12 6.07
CA GLU A 43 -17.86 -5.75 7.11
C GLU A 43 -16.85 -6.88 7.38
N ARG A 44 -17.29 -8.13 7.43
CA ARG A 44 -16.35 -9.28 7.54
C ARG A 44 -15.39 -9.34 6.38
N THR A 45 -15.88 -9.14 5.17
CA THR A 45 -15.05 -9.13 3.95
C THR A 45 -14.02 -8.01 4.03
N ARG A 46 -14.43 -6.79 4.41
CA ARG A 46 -13.52 -5.64 4.60
C ARG A 46 -12.42 -5.96 5.60
N ILE A 47 -12.75 -6.54 6.75
CA ILE A 47 -11.77 -6.94 7.78
C ILE A 47 -10.80 -7.99 7.23
N GLN A 48 -11.31 -9.03 6.57
CA GLN A 48 -10.47 -10.08 5.97
C GLN A 48 -9.51 -9.55 4.91
N GLU A 49 -9.97 -8.61 4.08
CA GLU A 49 -9.12 -7.96 3.08
C GLU A 49 -8.00 -7.14 3.72
N ILE A 50 -8.28 -6.39 4.81
CA ILE A 50 -7.27 -5.65 5.57
C ILE A 50 -6.26 -6.64 6.18
N GLU A 51 -6.71 -7.74 6.76
CA GLU A 51 -5.83 -8.75 7.33
C GLU A 51 -4.93 -9.41 6.28
N ALA A 52 -5.48 -9.70 5.11
CA ALA A 52 -4.73 -10.32 4.00
C ALA A 52 -3.57 -9.44 3.47
N ILE A 53 -3.69 -8.14 3.58
CA ILE A 53 -2.66 -7.17 3.13
C ILE A 53 -1.84 -6.60 4.28
N THR A 54 -2.11 -7.02 5.52
CA THR A 54 -1.32 -6.62 6.68
C THR A 54 0.05 -7.30 6.66
N ILE A 55 1.10 -6.51 6.79
CA ILE A 55 2.48 -6.97 6.80
C ILE A 55 3.13 -6.72 8.16
N PRO A 56 4.20 -7.47 8.52
CA PRO A 56 4.90 -7.28 9.78
C PRO A 56 5.31 -5.83 10.04
N GLY A 57 4.91 -5.32 11.23
CA GLY A 57 5.16 -3.94 11.63
C GLY A 57 4.10 -2.93 11.18
N THR A 58 2.93 -3.39 10.70
CA THR A 58 1.76 -2.56 10.40
C THR A 58 0.50 -3.01 11.14
N GLU A 59 0.65 -3.86 12.14
CA GLU A 59 -0.46 -4.46 12.90
C GLU A 59 -1.32 -3.41 13.59
N ASP A 60 -0.70 -2.42 14.25
CA ASP A 60 -1.43 -1.33 14.92
C ASP A 60 -2.26 -0.51 13.92
N GLN A 61 -1.72 -0.29 12.71
CA GLN A 61 -2.43 0.41 11.64
C GLN A 61 -3.60 -0.42 11.09
N ALA A 62 -3.43 -1.74 11.02
CA ALA A 62 -4.49 -2.65 10.64
C ALA A 62 -5.63 -2.64 11.68
N GLU A 63 -5.29 -2.64 12.97
CA GLU A 63 -6.27 -2.53 14.07
C GLU A 63 -7.01 -1.20 14.02
N GLU A 64 -6.31 -0.09 13.80
CA GLU A 64 -6.92 1.22 13.63
C GLU A 64 -7.88 1.22 12.42
N ALA A 65 -7.45 0.69 11.29
CA ALA A 65 -8.23 0.62 10.05
C ALA A 65 -9.46 -0.31 10.16
N LYS A 66 -9.38 -1.36 10.98
CA LYS A 66 -10.49 -2.28 11.20
C LYS A 66 -11.54 -1.71 12.16
N PHE A 67 -11.12 -1.11 13.28
CA PHE A 67 -12.00 -0.89 14.42
C PHE A 67 -12.09 0.56 14.90
N THR A 68 -10.99 1.31 14.90
CA THR A 68 -10.96 2.68 15.46
C THR A 68 -11.38 3.74 14.44
N LYS A 69 -10.84 3.64 13.24
CA LYS A 69 -11.18 4.48 12.08
C LYS A 69 -11.40 3.59 10.86
N PRO A 70 -12.57 2.96 10.76
CA PRO A 70 -12.84 2.03 9.67
C PRO A 70 -12.61 2.66 8.30
N VAL A 71 -11.73 2.03 7.53
CA VAL A 71 -11.46 2.39 6.13
C VAL A 71 -11.58 1.14 5.24
N ASP A 72 -11.73 1.34 3.95
CA ASP A 72 -11.69 0.24 2.99
C ASP A 72 -10.27 -0.32 2.82
N SER A 73 -10.17 -1.55 2.33
CA SER A 73 -8.90 -2.25 2.14
C SER A 73 -7.94 -1.54 1.19
N ALA A 74 -8.46 -0.87 0.16
CA ALA A 74 -7.65 -0.12 -0.80
C ALA A 74 -7.03 1.14 -0.16
N SER A 75 -7.77 1.84 0.68
CA SER A 75 -7.29 3.00 1.44
C SER A 75 -6.22 2.59 2.46
N TYR A 76 -6.45 1.47 3.16
CA TYR A 76 -5.44 0.89 4.05
C TYR A 76 -4.16 0.51 3.30
N ALA A 77 -4.27 -0.19 2.16
CA ALA A 77 -3.12 -0.55 1.32
C ALA A 77 -2.28 0.67 0.90
N LYS A 78 -2.93 1.76 0.49
CA LYS A 78 -2.24 3.02 0.15
C LYS A 78 -1.46 3.58 1.32
N THR A 79 -2.04 3.54 2.52
CA THR A 79 -1.38 4.00 3.75
C THR A 79 -0.15 3.15 4.07
N VAL A 80 -0.26 1.82 3.99
CA VAL A 80 0.85 0.89 4.21
C VAL A 80 1.98 1.16 3.21
N ILE A 81 1.67 1.30 1.92
CA ILE A 81 2.66 1.58 0.87
C ILE A 81 3.36 2.93 1.12
N ALA A 82 2.61 3.97 1.50
CA ALA A 82 3.18 5.28 1.80
C ALA A 82 4.16 5.21 2.99
N ASN A 83 3.78 4.49 4.05
CA ASN A 83 4.62 4.30 5.23
C ASN A 83 5.89 3.47 4.92
N MET A 84 5.78 2.44 4.09
CA MET A 84 6.94 1.68 3.61
C MET A 84 7.91 2.54 2.83
N LYS A 85 7.42 3.37 1.90
CA LYS A 85 8.25 4.31 1.13
C LYS A 85 8.96 5.30 2.06
N ALA A 86 8.26 5.86 3.04
CA ALA A 86 8.85 6.78 4.01
C ALA A 86 9.95 6.10 4.85
N LYS A 87 9.72 4.88 5.34
CA LYS A 87 10.73 4.08 6.07
C LYS A 87 11.95 3.79 5.18
N GLN A 88 11.74 3.39 3.94
CA GLN A 88 12.83 3.12 3.00
C GLN A 88 13.68 4.36 2.72
N GLN A 89 13.04 5.53 2.52
CA GLN A 89 13.75 6.78 2.32
C GLN A 89 14.59 7.18 3.54
N THR A 90 14.05 6.99 4.75
CA THR A 90 14.78 7.27 5.99
C THR A 90 15.96 6.34 6.14
N GLN A 91 15.80 5.03 5.92
CA GLN A 91 16.88 4.06 5.97
C GLN A 91 17.98 4.37 4.95
N SER A 92 17.62 4.74 3.72
CA SER A 92 18.59 5.12 2.69
C SER A 92 19.38 6.36 3.07
N LYS A 93 18.72 7.38 3.64
CA LYS A 93 19.42 8.58 4.14
C LYS A 93 20.37 8.26 5.29
N THR A 94 19.95 7.43 6.23
CA THR A 94 20.77 6.99 7.35
C THR A 94 22.00 6.22 6.86
N TYR A 95 21.81 5.29 5.93
CA TYR A 95 22.90 4.53 5.33
C TYR A 95 23.90 5.42 4.60
N LEU A 96 23.42 6.38 3.80
CA LEU A 96 24.29 7.36 3.12
C LEU A 96 25.07 8.23 4.11
N ALA A 97 24.41 8.70 5.16
CA ALA A 97 25.08 9.48 6.22
C ALA A 97 26.18 8.68 6.93
N GLN A 98 25.91 7.40 7.24
CA GLN A 98 26.91 6.51 7.84
C GLN A 98 28.07 6.22 6.89
N ALA A 99 27.78 5.99 5.60
CA ALA A 99 28.81 5.77 4.59
C ALA A 99 29.71 7.01 4.40
N GLN A 100 29.11 8.20 4.40
CA GLN A 100 29.86 9.47 4.33
C GLN A 100 30.73 9.68 5.58
N ALA A 101 30.20 9.41 6.77
CA ALA A 101 30.96 9.51 8.01
C ALA A 101 32.12 8.50 8.04
N ALA A 102 31.91 7.27 7.59
CA ALA A 102 32.97 6.27 7.47
C ALA A 102 34.03 6.68 6.44
N ALA A 103 33.65 7.25 5.31
CA ALA A 103 34.58 7.75 4.31
C ALA A 103 35.43 8.92 4.86
N GLN A 104 34.83 9.81 5.63
CA GLN A 104 35.57 10.91 6.28
C GLN A 104 36.55 10.41 7.34
N ASN A 105 36.15 9.42 8.15
CA ASN A 105 37.00 8.84 9.20
C ASN A 105 38.10 7.92 8.66
N SER A 106 37.89 7.34 7.47
CA SER A 106 38.90 6.46 6.85
C SER A 106 40.04 7.19 6.13
N GLY A 107 39.98 8.53 6.10
CA GLY A 107 40.95 9.33 5.33
C GLY A 107 40.83 9.20 3.81
N ALA A 108 39.79 8.56 3.32
CA ALA A 108 39.55 8.39 1.88
C ALA A 108 39.42 9.72 1.12
N ASN A 109 39.10 10.81 1.82
CA ASN A 109 39.14 12.17 1.26
C ASN A 109 40.57 12.65 0.91
N ALA A 110 41.58 12.04 1.47
CA ALA A 110 42.96 12.35 1.14
C ALA A 110 43.43 11.74 -0.19
N ILE A 111 42.68 10.74 -0.69
CA ILE A 111 42.98 10.07 -1.96
C ILE A 111 42.41 10.84 -3.17
N GLY A 112 41.50 11.77 -2.93
CA GLY A 112 40.86 12.60 -3.95
C GLY A 112 41.55 13.94 -4.24
N ASN A 113 42.68 14.21 -3.68
CA ASN A 113 43.45 15.38 -4.06
C ASN A 113 44.14 15.05 -5.40
N PRO A 114 43.82 15.71 -6.52
CA PRO A 114 44.53 15.46 -7.78
C PRO A 114 46.00 15.72 -7.52
N PRO A 115 46.92 14.89 -8.03
CA PRO A 115 48.34 15.15 -7.95
C PRO A 115 48.62 16.56 -8.48
N PRO A 116 49.60 17.28 -7.91
CA PRO A 116 49.96 18.59 -8.42
C PRO A 116 50.16 18.52 -9.92
N ALA A 117 49.78 19.58 -10.64
CA ALA A 117 49.68 19.64 -12.09
C ALA A 117 50.98 19.40 -12.90
N ASP A 118 52.07 19.10 -12.24
CA ASP A 118 53.39 18.90 -12.83
C ASP A 118 53.82 17.43 -12.97
N VAL A 119 52.93 16.46 -12.70
CA VAL A 119 53.25 15.07 -13.01
C VAL A 119 52.66 14.77 -14.39
N GLU A 120 53.51 14.65 -15.38
CA GLU A 120 53.11 14.16 -16.73
C GLU A 120 52.27 12.89 -16.56
N PRO A 121 51.09 12.79 -17.22
CA PRO A 121 50.25 11.65 -17.06
C PRO A 121 50.95 10.40 -17.59
N GLU A 122 51.28 9.46 -16.70
CA GLU A 122 51.61 8.09 -17.08
C GLU A 122 50.38 7.38 -17.68
N ASN A 123 49.81 7.99 -18.74
CA ASN A 123 48.61 7.48 -19.39
C ASN A 123 48.93 6.37 -20.42
N ALA A 124 50.21 6.02 -20.57
CA ALA A 124 50.63 4.99 -21.53
C ALA A 124 50.19 3.57 -21.12
N LYS A 125 50.02 3.30 -19.81
CA LYS A 125 49.65 1.95 -19.36
C LYS A 125 48.15 1.69 -19.36
N GLY A 126 47.32 2.73 -19.14
CA GLY A 126 45.84 2.61 -19.16
C GLY A 126 45.29 2.38 -20.56
N ASN A 127 45.88 3.03 -21.57
CA ASN A 127 45.46 2.85 -22.94
C ASN A 127 45.91 1.50 -23.50
N ALA A 128 47.09 0.99 -23.09
CA ALA A 128 47.57 -0.35 -23.48
C ALA A 128 46.65 -1.47 -22.94
N LEU A 129 46.04 -1.29 -21.77
CA LEU A 129 45.12 -2.25 -21.23
C LEU A 129 43.76 -2.22 -21.96
N LEU A 130 43.25 -1.05 -22.30
CA LEU A 130 42.06 -0.86 -23.11
C LEU A 130 42.21 -1.42 -24.54
N ASP A 131 43.35 -1.20 -25.17
CA ASP A 131 43.70 -1.76 -26.50
C ASP A 131 43.81 -3.28 -26.43
N ALA A 132 44.35 -3.82 -25.36
CA ALA A 132 44.42 -5.27 -25.15
C ALA A 132 43.03 -5.90 -25.00
N ILE A 133 42.13 -5.25 -24.28
CA ILE A 133 40.73 -5.71 -24.10
C ILE A 133 39.96 -5.64 -25.40
N HIS A 134 40.12 -4.59 -26.21
CA HIS A 134 39.47 -4.45 -27.50
C HIS A 134 39.96 -5.51 -28.49
N LYS A 135 41.25 -5.86 -28.43
CA LYS A 135 41.86 -6.88 -29.32
C LYS A 135 41.43 -8.30 -28.99
N VAL A 136 41.14 -8.59 -27.70
CA VAL A 136 40.62 -9.88 -27.23
C VAL A 136 39.14 -10.07 -27.58
N ASN A 137 38.34 -9.01 -27.54
CA ASN A 137 36.89 -9.06 -27.78
C ASN A 137 36.52 -8.99 -29.30
N GLY A 138 37.45 -8.97 -30.20
CA GLY A 138 37.19 -9.12 -31.66
C GLY A 138 36.31 -8.01 -32.26
N VAL A 139 36.24 -6.83 -31.63
CA VAL A 139 35.54 -5.68 -32.20
C VAL A 139 36.45 -5.04 -33.23
N LYS A 140 36.11 -5.26 -34.51
CA LYS A 140 36.71 -4.55 -35.65
C LYS A 140 36.06 -3.19 -35.80
#